data_b7155a3cee46ee28a7a3f9154f416691
#
_entry.id   b7155a3cee46ee28a7a3f9154f416691
#
_cell.length_a   1.000
_cell.length_b   1.000
_cell.length_c   1.000
_cell.angle_alpha   90.00
_cell.angle_beta   90.00
_cell.angle_gamma   90.00
#
_symmetry.space_group_name_H-M   'P 1'
#
loop_
_entity.id
_entity.type
_entity.pdbx_description
1 polymer ?
#
loop_
_entity_poly.entity_id
_entity_poly.type
_entity_poly.pdbx_seq_one_letter_code
_entity_poly.pdbx_strand_id
1 'polypeptide(L)'
;SINSPDEFIQTNIIGTYRLLEVCRSYWLSLNENAKNSFRFHHISTDEVYGDLEKDCLFTETNPYRPSSPYSASKASSDHLVRAWHRTYDLPILVTNCSNNYGQYHFPEKLIPLMIKNALQGKELPIYGDGKQVRDWLFVDDHVRALYKVLLSGVIGETYNIGGFNEVQNIDIVTRICDILDEVFPLKTGSYKRQIVHVSDRPGHDKRYAIDASKITKEIGWYPQETFETGLKKT
;
A
#
# COMPACT_ATOMS: atom_id res chain seq x y z
N SER A 1 6.38 2.30 -13.43
CA SER A 1 5.25 2.72 -14.29
C SER A 1 5.62 3.87 -15.23
N ILE A 2 6.56 4.73 -14.86
CA ILE A 2 6.94 5.90 -15.67
C ILE A 2 7.58 5.47 -17.00
N ASN A 3 8.49 4.50 -16.97
CA ASN A 3 9.23 4.04 -18.15
C ASN A 3 8.49 2.96 -18.96
N SER A 4 7.56 2.25 -18.36
CA SER A 4 6.81 1.14 -18.97
C SER A 4 5.39 1.10 -18.41
N PRO A 5 4.49 2.01 -18.82
CA PRO A 5 3.12 2.05 -18.31
C PRO A 5 2.24 0.90 -18.83
N ASP A 6 2.55 0.33 -19.98
CA ASP A 6 1.75 -0.71 -20.64
C ASP A 6 1.52 -1.93 -19.75
N GLU A 7 2.56 -2.43 -19.09
CA GLU A 7 2.45 -3.58 -18.17
C GLU A 7 1.43 -3.36 -17.07
N PHE A 8 1.36 -2.12 -16.52
CA PHE A 8 0.38 -1.77 -15.49
C PHE A 8 -1.03 -1.68 -16.05
N ILE A 9 -1.21 -1.18 -17.26
CA ILE A 9 -2.51 -1.14 -17.95
C ILE A 9 -2.99 -2.56 -18.23
N GLN A 10 -2.15 -3.41 -18.81
CA GLN A 10 -2.50 -4.79 -19.13
C GLN A 10 -2.83 -5.61 -17.87
N THR A 11 -2.01 -5.48 -16.82
CA THR A 11 -2.21 -6.25 -15.58
C THR A 11 -3.35 -5.69 -14.75
N ASN A 12 -3.33 -4.38 -14.44
CA ASN A 12 -4.25 -3.81 -13.47
C ASN A 12 -5.64 -3.54 -14.07
N ILE A 13 -5.74 -3.12 -15.32
CA ILE A 13 -7.04 -2.81 -15.95
C ILE A 13 -7.59 -4.04 -16.67
N ILE A 14 -6.87 -4.54 -17.69
CA ILE A 14 -7.35 -5.64 -18.51
C ILE A 14 -7.40 -6.95 -17.72
N GLY A 15 -6.39 -7.20 -16.88
CA GLY A 15 -6.35 -8.36 -15.99
C GLY A 15 -7.52 -8.36 -15.00
N THR A 16 -7.81 -7.22 -14.35
CA THR A 16 -8.95 -7.07 -13.44
C THR A 16 -10.28 -7.28 -14.17
N TYR A 17 -10.46 -6.68 -15.36
CA TYR A 17 -11.64 -6.92 -16.19
C TYR A 17 -11.87 -8.40 -16.46
N ARG A 18 -10.84 -9.11 -16.94
CA ARG A 18 -10.94 -10.55 -17.25
C ARG A 18 -11.28 -11.37 -16.02
N LEU A 19 -10.65 -11.05 -14.87
CA LEU A 19 -10.92 -11.74 -13.61
C LEU A 19 -12.36 -11.51 -13.15
N LEU A 20 -12.88 -10.29 -13.26
CA LEU A 20 -14.26 -9.95 -12.92
C LEU A 20 -15.27 -10.75 -13.78
N GLU A 21 -15.05 -10.91 -15.09
CA GLU A 21 -15.91 -11.69 -15.96
C GLU A 21 -15.92 -13.19 -15.60
N VAL A 22 -14.73 -13.75 -15.31
CA VAL A 22 -14.62 -15.15 -14.86
C VAL A 22 -15.30 -15.34 -13.51
N CYS A 23 -15.07 -14.45 -12.54
CA CYS A 23 -15.68 -14.51 -11.22
C CYS A 23 -17.19 -14.35 -11.28
N ARG A 24 -17.69 -13.44 -12.13
CA ARG A 24 -19.13 -13.27 -12.36
C ARG A 24 -19.76 -14.53 -12.94
N SER A 25 -19.16 -15.12 -13.97
CA SER A 25 -19.66 -16.36 -14.58
C SER A 25 -19.68 -17.51 -13.58
N TYR A 26 -18.63 -17.66 -12.78
CA TYR A 26 -18.56 -18.64 -11.72
C TYR A 26 -19.62 -18.39 -10.64
N TRP A 27 -19.74 -17.17 -10.13
CA TRP A 27 -20.73 -16.80 -9.12
C TRP A 27 -22.17 -17.09 -9.58
N LEU A 28 -22.51 -16.78 -10.84
CA LEU A 28 -23.82 -17.06 -11.41
C LEU A 28 -24.13 -18.57 -11.45
N SER A 29 -23.11 -19.43 -11.59
CA SER A 29 -23.27 -20.90 -11.61
C SER A 29 -23.45 -21.53 -10.23
N LEU A 30 -23.22 -20.78 -9.15
CA LEU A 30 -23.31 -21.27 -7.78
C LEU A 30 -24.78 -21.43 -7.33
N ASN A 31 -25.02 -22.35 -6.40
CA ASN A 31 -26.30 -22.40 -5.68
C ASN A 31 -26.42 -21.21 -4.70
N GLU A 32 -27.62 -20.93 -4.21
CA GLU A 32 -27.88 -19.74 -3.39
C GLU A 32 -27.01 -19.66 -2.11
N ASN A 33 -26.76 -20.79 -1.43
CA ASN A 33 -25.92 -20.80 -0.23
C ASN A 33 -24.49 -20.40 -0.55
N ALA A 34 -23.91 -20.91 -1.63
CA ALA A 34 -22.57 -20.58 -2.08
C ALA A 34 -22.48 -19.13 -2.61
N LYS A 35 -23.54 -18.63 -3.29
CA LYS A 35 -23.61 -17.22 -3.70
C LYS A 35 -23.57 -16.27 -2.51
N ASN A 36 -24.31 -16.57 -1.45
CA ASN A 36 -24.36 -15.75 -0.24
C ASN A 36 -23.02 -15.68 0.50
N SER A 37 -22.18 -16.70 0.37
CA SER A 37 -20.85 -16.74 0.97
C SER A 37 -19.73 -16.25 0.04
N PHE A 38 -20.00 -16.08 -1.25
CA PHE A 38 -18.98 -15.61 -2.21
C PHE A 38 -18.60 -14.15 -1.96
N ARG A 39 -17.32 -13.86 -2.09
CA ARG A 39 -16.76 -12.51 -1.99
C ARG A 39 -15.65 -12.33 -3.04
N PHE A 40 -15.71 -11.23 -3.79
CA PHE A 40 -14.62 -10.76 -4.62
C PHE A 40 -13.92 -9.61 -3.88
N HIS A 41 -12.79 -9.86 -3.27
CA HIS A 41 -12.04 -8.86 -2.52
C HIS A 41 -10.93 -8.26 -3.40
N HIS A 42 -11.09 -7.00 -3.79
CA HIS A 42 -10.11 -6.23 -4.57
C HIS A 42 -9.19 -5.45 -3.64
N ILE A 43 -7.88 -5.71 -3.76
CA ILE A 43 -6.85 -5.05 -2.98
C ILE A 43 -6.25 -3.92 -3.81
N SER A 44 -6.43 -2.67 -3.38
CA SER A 44 -5.96 -1.46 -4.02
C SER A 44 -4.94 -0.71 -3.14
N THR A 45 -4.74 0.56 -3.38
CA THR A 45 -3.70 1.41 -2.79
C THR A 45 -4.27 2.78 -2.46
N ASP A 46 -3.72 3.46 -1.47
CA ASP A 46 -4.00 4.87 -1.15
C ASP A 46 -3.53 5.84 -2.23
N GLU A 47 -2.59 5.44 -3.09
CA GLU A 47 -2.11 6.25 -4.21
C GLU A 47 -3.22 6.67 -5.20
N VAL A 48 -4.38 5.98 -5.18
CA VAL A 48 -5.54 6.35 -6.01
C VAL A 48 -6.14 7.70 -5.63
N TYR A 49 -5.95 8.14 -4.39
CA TYR A 49 -6.46 9.43 -3.90
C TYR A 49 -5.62 10.62 -4.38
N GLY A 50 -4.35 10.42 -4.72
CA GLY A 50 -3.41 11.46 -5.15
C GLY A 50 -2.64 12.12 -4.00
N ASP A 51 -2.13 13.33 -4.24
CA ASP A 51 -1.34 14.08 -3.25
C ASP A 51 -2.25 14.73 -2.19
N LEU A 52 -1.79 14.75 -0.95
CA LEU A 52 -2.55 15.22 0.20
C LEU A 52 -1.96 16.52 0.74
N GLU A 53 -2.84 17.47 1.06
CA GLU A 53 -2.44 18.69 1.77
C GLU A 53 -1.99 18.35 3.21
N LYS A 54 -1.21 19.25 3.78
CA LYS A 54 -0.69 19.09 5.15
C LYS A 54 -1.86 18.96 6.14
N ASP A 55 -1.69 18.05 7.09
CA ASP A 55 -2.63 17.80 8.20
C ASP A 55 -4.02 17.23 7.82
N CYS A 56 -4.21 16.78 6.57
CA CYS A 56 -5.41 16.05 6.13
C CYS A 56 -5.18 14.54 6.07
N LEU A 57 -6.27 13.76 6.07
CA LEU A 57 -6.28 12.31 5.85
C LEU A 57 -7.32 11.97 4.77
N PHE A 58 -7.00 11.04 3.90
CA PHE A 58 -7.98 10.51 2.94
C PHE A 58 -8.94 9.53 3.61
N THR A 59 -10.22 9.79 3.45
CA THR A 59 -11.30 8.88 3.79
C THR A 59 -11.77 8.12 2.55
N GLU A 60 -12.59 7.10 2.71
CA GLU A 60 -13.16 6.31 1.61
C GLU A 60 -14.09 7.12 0.70
N THR A 61 -14.53 8.30 1.15
CA THR A 61 -15.40 9.21 0.38
C THR A 61 -14.63 10.24 -0.44
N ASN A 62 -13.32 10.35 -0.29
CA ASN A 62 -12.53 11.27 -1.09
C ASN A 62 -12.52 10.86 -2.57
N PRO A 63 -12.58 11.84 -3.50
CA PRO A 63 -12.47 11.55 -4.92
C PRO A 63 -11.06 11.04 -5.27
N TYR A 64 -10.99 10.12 -6.22
CA TYR A 64 -9.73 9.65 -6.77
C TYR A 64 -9.09 10.72 -7.67
N ARG A 65 -7.79 10.99 -7.45
CA ARG A 65 -6.98 11.96 -8.21
C ARG A 65 -5.57 11.42 -8.46
N PRO A 66 -5.43 10.25 -9.10
CA PRO A 66 -4.13 9.59 -9.25
C PRO A 66 -3.15 10.44 -10.06
N SER A 67 -1.88 10.48 -9.62
CA SER A 67 -0.82 11.32 -10.19
C SER A 67 0.20 10.54 -11.05
N SER A 68 0.12 9.21 -11.08
CA SER A 68 1.04 8.36 -11.86
C SER A 68 0.29 7.35 -12.73
N PRO A 69 0.93 6.79 -13.79
CA PRO A 69 0.33 5.70 -14.58
C PRO A 69 -0.05 4.48 -13.74
N TYR A 70 0.74 4.14 -12.71
CA TYR A 70 0.42 3.08 -11.77
C TYR A 70 -0.86 3.39 -10.99
N SER A 71 -0.91 4.52 -10.29
CA SER A 71 -2.07 4.89 -9.48
C SER A 71 -3.33 5.09 -10.33
N ALA A 72 -3.19 5.61 -11.56
CA ALA A 72 -4.29 5.70 -12.52
C ALA A 72 -4.81 4.33 -12.95
N SER A 73 -3.93 3.35 -13.19
CA SER A 73 -4.33 1.98 -13.52
C SER A 73 -5.03 1.27 -12.36
N LYS A 74 -4.60 1.53 -11.11
CA LYS A 74 -5.25 1.01 -9.91
C LYS A 74 -6.61 1.67 -9.68
N ALA A 75 -6.72 3.00 -9.83
CA ALA A 75 -8.01 3.70 -9.76
C ALA A 75 -9.00 3.19 -10.81
N SER A 76 -8.52 2.90 -12.04
CA SER A 76 -9.35 2.31 -13.09
C SER A 76 -9.86 0.92 -12.71
N SER A 77 -9.03 0.06 -12.13
CA SER A 77 -9.46 -1.26 -11.66
C SER A 77 -10.48 -1.17 -10.51
N ASP A 78 -10.31 -0.23 -9.58
CA ASP A 78 -11.28 0.02 -8.51
C ASP A 78 -12.66 0.42 -9.07
N HIS A 79 -12.67 1.29 -10.09
CA HIS A 79 -13.90 1.68 -10.78
C HIS A 79 -14.57 0.51 -11.51
N LEU A 80 -13.79 -0.37 -12.17
CA LEU A 80 -14.33 -1.58 -12.78
C LEU A 80 -14.99 -2.48 -11.72
N VAL A 81 -14.33 -2.73 -10.60
CA VAL A 81 -14.87 -3.56 -9.52
C VAL A 81 -16.20 -3.01 -8.98
N ARG A 82 -16.26 -1.71 -8.71
CA ARG A 82 -17.51 -1.04 -8.28
C ARG A 82 -18.60 -1.08 -9.35
N ALA A 83 -18.22 -0.96 -10.63
CA ALA A 83 -19.17 -1.04 -11.74
C ALA A 83 -19.78 -2.45 -11.85
N TRP A 84 -19.00 -3.52 -11.68
CA TRP A 84 -19.50 -4.90 -11.66
C TRP A 84 -20.46 -5.15 -10.50
N HIS A 85 -20.18 -4.60 -9.33
CA HIS A 85 -21.12 -4.66 -8.22
C HIS A 85 -22.44 -3.95 -8.56
N ARG A 86 -22.36 -2.69 -8.98
CA ARG A 86 -23.54 -1.87 -9.23
C ARG A 86 -24.40 -2.37 -10.40
N THR A 87 -23.78 -2.99 -11.40
CA THR A 87 -24.48 -3.42 -12.63
C THR A 87 -24.97 -4.86 -12.55
N TYR A 88 -24.21 -5.73 -11.89
CA TYR A 88 -24.45 -7.17 -11.92
C TYR A 88 -24.63 -7.77 -10.52
N ASP A 89 -24.68 -6.96 -9.48
CA ASP A 89 -24.78 -7.37 -8.07
C ASP A 89 -23.67 -8.33 -7.62
N LEU A 90 -22.52 -8.34 -8.32
CA LEU A 90 -21.37 -9.15 -7.90
C LEU A 90 -20.95 -8.73 -6.47
N PRO A 91 -20.88 -9.67 -5.51
CA PRO A 91 -20.54 -9.33 -4.13
C PRO A 91 -19.05 -9.01 -4.00
N ILE A 92 -18.72 -7.71 -4.00
CA ILE A 92 -17.35 -7.20 -3.95
C ILE A 92 -17.03 -6.56 -2.60
N LEU A 93 -15.73 -6.49 -2.31
CA LEU A 93 -15.12 -5.66 -1.27
C LEU A 93 -13.91 -4.96 -1.90
N VAL A 94 -13.65 -3.72 -1.51
CA VAL A 94 -12.45 -2.97 -1.93
C VAL A 94 -11.66 -2.55 -0.70
N THR A 95 -10.35 -2.70 -0.74
CA THR A 95 -9.46 -2.15 0.29
C THR A 95 -8.38 -1.27 -0.32
N ASN A 96 -8.17 -0.09 0.25
CA ASN A 96 -7.09 0.81 -0.11
C ASN A 96 -6.09 0.83 1.03
N CYS A 97 -4.89 0.31 0.81
CA CYS A 97 -3.87 0.23 1.85
C CYS A 97 -2.78 1.29 1.68
N SER A 98 -2.21 1.70 2.81
CA SER A 98 -1.00 2.50 2.86
C SER A 98 0.27 1.68 2.52
N ASN A 99 1.45 2.31 2.59
CA ASN A 99 2.70 1.66 2.20
C ASN A 99 3.03 0.45 3.08
N ASN A 100 3.05 -0.73 2.48
CA ASN A 100 3.40 -1.96 3.18
C ASN A 100 4.91 -2.12 3.34
N TYR A 101 5.33 -2.71 4.46
CA TYR A 101 6.71 -3.13 4.69
C TYR A 101 6.76 -4.40 5.54
N GLY A 102 7.86 -5.12 5.51
CA GLY A 102 8.06 -6.34 6.27
C GLY A 102 8.99 -7.31 5.57
N GLN A 103 9.14 -8.49 6.15
CA GLN A 103 9.95 -9.58 5.58
C GLN A 103 9.50 -9.94 4.16
N TYR A 104 10.45 -10.35 3.33
CA TYR A 104 10.24 -10.72 1.91
C TYR A 104 9.72 -9.60 1.01
N HIS A 105 9.74 -8.35 1.48
CA HIS A 105 9.39 -7.20 0.64
C HIS A 105 10.34 -7.12 -0.56
N PHE A 106 9.79 -6.80 -1.74
CA PHE A 106 10.55 -6.80 -3.00
C PHE A 106 11.78 -5.88 -2.92
N PRO A 107 12.99 -6.36 -3.31
CA PRO A 107 14.27 -5.70 -3.01
C PRO A 107 14.48 -4.30 -3.59
N GLU A 108 13.67 -3.86 -4.55
CA GLU A 108 13.71 -2.52 -5.13
C GLU A 108 12.93 -1.47 -4.33
N LYS A 109 12.14 -1.90 -3.34
CA LYS A 109 11.39 -0.98 -2.48
C LYS A 109 12.29 -0.34 -1.44
N LEU A 110 11.89 0.85 -0.93
CA LEU A 110 12.72 1.71 -0.09
C LEU A 110 13.41 0.94 1.04
N ILE A 111 12.66 0.32 1.93
CA ILE A 111 13.21 -0.32 3.14
C ILE A 111 14.19 -1.45 2.79
N PRO A 112 13.83 -2.49 2.03
CA PRO A 112 14.77 -3.57 1.72
C PRO A 112 15.96 -3.11 0.86
N LEU A 113 15.77 -2.12 -0.02
CA LEU A 113 16.87 -1.54 -0.80
C LEU A 113 17.90 -0.86 0.11
N MET A 114 17.45 -0.05 1.08
CA MET A 114 18.33 0.64 2.00
C MET A 114 19.09 -0.32 2.91
N ILE A 115 18.41 -1.34 3.44
CA ILE A 115 19.06 -2.40 4.24
C ILE A 115 20.13 -3.12 3.41
N LYS A 116 19.78 -3.57 2.21
CA LYS A 116 20.71 -4.27 1.31
C LYS A 116 21.92 -3.40 0.96
N ASN A 117 21.69 -2.14 0.58
CA ASN A 117 22.76 -1.23 0.20
C ASN A 117 23.66 -0.92 1.40
N ALA A 118 23.11 -0.66 2.57
CA ALA A 118 23.86 -0.40 3.80
C ALA A 118 24.82 -1.55 4.09
N LEU A 119 24.33 -2.77 4.14
CA LEU A 119 25.14 -3.97 4.41
C LEU A 119 26.20 -4.25 3.34
N GLN A 120 25.98 -3.78 2.09
CA GLN A 120 26.94 -3.92 0.99
C GLN A 120 27.94 -2.75 0.90
N GLY A 121 27.88 -1.75 1.81
CA GLY A 121 28.73 -0.57 1.76
C GLY A 121 28.42 0.38 0.60
N LYS A 122 27.22 0.30 0.02
CA LYS A 122 26.76 1.14 -1.10
C LYS A 122 26.06 2.40 -0.60
N GLU A 123 25.92 3.39 -1.49
CA GLU A 123 25.17 4.60 -1.21
C GLU A 123 23.70 4.31 -0.90
N LEU A 124 23.12 5.10 0.02
CA LEU A 124 21.72 5.11 0.39
C LEU A 124 21.04 6.32 -0.25
N PRO A 125 20.50 6.20 -1.49
CA PRO A 125 19.99 7.33 -2.24
C PRO A 125 18.66 7.82 -1.68
N ILE A 126 18.60 9.10 -1.30
CA ILE A 126 17.40 9.81 -0.88
C ILE A 126 16.98 10.74 -2.02
N TYR A 127 15.77 10.58 -2.53
CA TYR A 127 15.22 11.44 -3.57
C TYR A 127 14.87 12.83 -3.02
N GLY A 128 15.35 13.89 -3.69
CA GLY A 128 15.15 15.27 -3.28
C GLY A 128 15.68 15.56 -1.88
N ASP A 129 14.88 16.19 -1.04
CA ASP A 129 15.21 16.49 0.36
C ASP A 129 14.81 15.36 1.35
N GLY A 130 14.16 14.32 0.86
CA GLY A 130 13.71 13.17 1.67
C GLY A 130 12.49 13.43 2.56
N LYS A 131 11.82 14.58 2.40
CA LYS A 131 10.68 14.98 3.25
C LYS A 131 9.32 14.45 2.79
N GLN A 132 9.31 13.61 1.76
CA GLN A 132 8.08 12.94 1.36
C GLN A 132 7.60 12.04 2.50
N VAL A 133 6.33 12.23 2.89
CA VAL A 133 5.69 11.50 4.01
C VAL A 133 4.89 10.33 3.47
N ARG A 134 5.02 9.18 4.11
CA ARG A 134 4.22 7.98 3.83
C ARG A 134 3.70 7.40 5.14
N ASP A 135 2.48 6.91 5.12
CA ASP A 135 1.97 6.05 6.18
C ASP A 135 2.47 4.62 5.96
N TRP A 136 3.05 4.01 6.98
CA TRP A 136 3.69 2.70 6.89
C TRP A 136 2.94 1.64 7.68
N LEU A 137 2.54 0.58 6.99
CA LEU A 137 1.75 -0.52 7.51
C LEU A 137 2.57 -1.82 7.50
N PHE A 138 2.76 -2.42 8.68
CA PHE A 138 3.45 -3.71 8.75
C PHE A 138 2.64 -4.81 8.04
N VAL A 139 3.30 -5.66 7.26
CA VAL A 139 2.62 -6.59 6.35
C VAL A 139 1.68 -7.57 7.07
N ASP A 140 2.03 -8.06 8.26
CA ASP A 140 1.15 -8.96 9.02
C ASP A 140 -0.11 -8.25 9.53
N ASP A 141 -0.01 -6.96 9.86
CA ASP A 141 -1.17 -6.14 10.19
C ASP A 141 -2.09 -5.99 8.99
N HIS A 142 -1.51 -5.74 7.81
CA HIS A 142 -2.29 -5.68 6.57
C HIS A 142 -2.99 -7.00 6.26
N VAL A 143 -2.29 -8.13 6.34
CA VAL A 143 -2.89 -9.46 6.10
C VAL A 143 -4.06 -9.73 7.07
N ARG A 144 -3.91 -9.37 8.36
CA ARG A 144 -5.01 -9.48 9.33
C ARG A 144 -6.20 -8.58 8.98
N ALA A 145 -5.94 -7.36 8.48
CA ALA A 145 -7.00 -6.48 8.00
C ALA A 145 -7.77 -7.09 6.83
N LEU A 146 -7.04 -7.53 5.80
CA LEU A 146 -7.63 -8.16 4.62
C LEU A 146 -8.52 -9.37 4.99
N TYR A 147 -8.02 -10.22 5.88
CA TYR A 147 -8.77 -11.39 6.33
C TYR A 147 -10.04 -10.99 7.09
N LYS A 148 -9.96 -10.00 7.99
CA LYS A 148 -11.14 -9.49 8.71
C LYS A 148 -12.15 -8.84 7.76
N VAL A 149 -11.70 -8.04 6.78
CA VAL A 149 -12.58 -7.44 5.77
C VAL A 149 -13.26 -8.52 4.93
N LEU A 150 -12.53 -9.56 4.51
CA LEU A 150 -13.10 -10.68 3.76
C LEU A 150 -14.22 -11.38 4.51
N LEU A 151 -14.07 -11.58 5.83
CA LEU A 151 -15.05 -12.29 6.66
C LEU A 151 -16.24 -11.42 7.11
N SER A 152 -15.99 -10.15 7.40
CA SER A 152 -16.94 -9.29 8.12
C SER A 152 -17.26 -7.97 7.41
N GLY A 153 -16.59 -7.66 6.30
CA GLY A 153 -16.83 -6.44 5.54
C GLY A 153 -18.22 -6.42 4.90
N VAL A 154 -18.80 -5.23 4.84
CA VAL A 154 -20.09 -5.00 4.19
C VAL A 154 -19.89 -5.04 2.67
N ILE A 155 -20.70 -5.87 1.99
CA ILE A 155 -20.62 -6.02 0.52
C ILE A 155 -20.88 -4.68 -0.17
N GLY A 156 -20.07 -4.39 -1.18
CA GLY A 156 -20.10 -3.13 -1.94
C GLY A 156 -19.25 -2.02 -1.33
N GLU A 157 -18.78 -2.17 -0.08
CA GLU A 157 -18.05 -1.14 0.63
C GLU A 157 -16.53 -1.13 0.34
N THR A 158 -15.95 0.03 0.59
CA THR A 158 -14.49 0.27 0.56
C THR A 158 -14.00 0.49 1.98
N TYR A 159 -12.82 -0.04 2.30
CA TYR A 159 -12.14 0.15 3.58
C TYR A 159 -10.70 0.62 3.38
N ASN A 160 -10.35 1.73 3.97
CA ASN A 160 -8.98 2.18 4.10
C ASN A 160 -8.25 1.39 5.19
N ILE A 161 -7.00 0.97 4.91
CA ILE A 161 -6.17 0.22 5.85
C ILE A 161 -4.84 0.95 6.00
N GLY A 162 -4.67 1.68 7.10
CA GLY A 162 -3.49 2.49 7.41
C GLY A 162 -2.75 2.03 8.65
N GLY A 163 -1.46 2.35 8.71
CA GLY A 163 -0.59 2.01 9.84
C GLY A 163 -0.60 3.04 10.97
N PHE A 164 -1.15 4.23 10.74
CA PHE A 164 -1.02 5.40 11.61
C PHE A 164 0.44 5.78 11.91
N ASN A 165 1.35 5.45 10.97
CA ASN A 165 2.79 5.65 11.08
C ASN A 165 3.27 6.55 9.93
N GLU A 166 2.94 7.84 9.99
CA GLU A 166 3.38 8.83 9.02
C GLU A 166 4.85 9.18 9.27
N VAL A 167 5.74 8.78 8.36
CA VAL A 167 7.19 8.97 8.51
C VAL A 167 7.77 9.54 7.22
N GLN A 168 8.72 10.49 7.36
CA GLN A 168 9.48 11.01 6.23
C GLN A 168 10.50 9.98 5.73
N ASN A 169 10.76 9.95 4.44
CA ASN A 169 11.70 8.99 3.84
C ASN A 169 13.10 9.09 4.45
N ILE A 170 13.59 10.31 4.74
CA ILE A 170 14.89 10.52 5.39
C ILE A 170 14.93 9.92 6.80
N ASP A 171 13.83 10.04 7.56
CA ASP A 171 13.76 9.50 8.91
C ASP A 171 13.75 7.97 8.90
N ILE A 172 13.09 7.35 7.92
CA ILE A 172 13.11 5.89 7.74
C ILE A 172 14.52 5.39 7.51
N VAL A 173 15.25 6.01 6.57
CA VAL A 173 16.61 5.59 6.24
C VAL A 173 17.55 5.83 7.43
N THR A 174 17.37 6.92 8.16
CA THR A 174 18.12 7.20 9.38
C THR A 174 17.88 6.12 10.44
N ARG A 175 16.63 5.72 10.67
CA ARG A 175 16.26 4.64 11.63
C ARG A 175 16.81 3.28 11.21
N ILE A 176 16.80 2.96 9.91
CA ILE A 176 17.44 1.75 9.40
C ILE A 176 18.94 1.77 9.74
N CYS A 177 19.61 2.88 9.52
CA CYS A 177 21.03 3.02 9.87
C CYS A 177 21.27 2.84 11.38
N ASP A 178 20.42 3.43 12.23
CA ASP A 178 20.55 3.30 13.69
C ASP A 178 20.39 1.83 14.14
N ILE A 179 19.39 1.13 13.61
CA ILE A 179 19.21 -0.30 13.90
C ILE A 179 20.40 -1.13 13.42
N LEU A 180 20.91 -0.86 12.22
CA LEU A 180 22.07 -1.59 11.69
C LEU A 180 23.35 -1.27 12.48
N ASP A 181 23.55 -0.04 12.93
CA ASP A 181 24.67 0.33 13.80
C ASP A 181 24.60 -0.44 15.16
N GLU A 182 23.40 -0.74 15.64
CA GLU A 182 23.19 -1.53 16.86
C GLU A 182 23.44 -3.03 16.64
N VAL A 183 22.86 -3.64 15.56
CA VAL A 183 22.84 -5.10 15.38
C VAL A 183 23.99 -5.63 14.51
N PHE A 184 24.54 -4.83 13.62
CA PHE A 184 25.67 -5.13 12.73
C PHE A 184 26.66 -3.98 12.67
N PRO A 185 27.29 -3.58 13.80
CA PRO A 185 28.12 -2.40 13.86
C PRO A 185 29.30 -2.45 12.88
N LEU A 186 29.56 -1.33 12.21
CA LEU A 186 30.74 -1.17 11.41
C LEU A 186 32.01 -1.09 12.29
N LYS A 187 33.17 -1.48 11.76
CA LYS A 187 34.44 -1.33 12.49
C LYS A 187 34.71 0.11 12.89
N THR A 188 34.31 1.06 12.07
CA THR A 188 34.44 2.51 12.31
C THR A 188 33.29 3.27 11.66
N GLY A 189 32.75 4.28 12.39
CA GLY A 189 31.70 5.17 11.89
C GLY A 189 30.30 4.57 11.92
N SER A 190 29.36 5.14 11.20
CA SER A 190 27.96 4.77 11.14
C SER A 190 27.52 4.55 9.70
N TYR A 191 26.48 3.73 9.47
CA TYR A 191 25.83 3.55 8.17
C TYR A 191 25.26 4.86 7.63
N LYS A 192 24.94 5.85 8.48
CA LYS A 192 24.43 7.18 8.06
C LYS A 192 25.39 7.91 7.10
N ARG A 193 26.69 7.63 7.14
CA ARG A 193 27.67 8.21 6.19
C ARG A 193 27.45 7.79 4.73
N GLN A 194 26.66 6.73 4.49
CA GLN A 194 26.32 6.26 3.15
C GLN A 194 25.11 6.99 2.55
N ILE A 195 24.39 7.82 3.34
CA ILE A 195 23.24 8.59 2.86
C ILE A 195 23.72 9.64 1.86
N VAL A 196 23.10 9.64 0.67
CA VAL A 196 23.34 10.62 -0.38
C VAL A 196 22.01 11.16 -0.91
N HIS A 197 21.95 12.45 -1.21
CA HIS A 197 20.78 13.05 -1.85
C HIS A 197 20.93 12.99 -3.37
N VAL A 198 19.90 12.53 -4.06
CA VAL A 198 19.82 12.44 -5.52
C VAL A 198 18.66 13.28 -6.06
N SER A 199 18.67 13.55 -7.37
CA SER A 199 17.57 14.28 -8.03
C SER A 199 16.22 13.61 -7.78
N ASP A 200 15.19 14.42 -7.51
CA ASP A 200 13.85 13.88 -7.29
C ASP A 200 13.23 13.33 -8.59
N ARG A 201 12.30 12.40 -8.45
CA ARG A 201 11.62 11.77 -9.59
C ARG A 201 10.40 12.59 -10.03
N PRO A 202 10.05 12.60 -11.33
CA PRO A 202 8.82 13.22 -11.81
C PRO A 202 7.56 12.62 -11.14
N GLY A 203 6.58 13.47 -10.81
CA GLY A 203 5.31 13.03 -10.22
C GLY A 203 5.46 12.42 -8.83
N HIS A 204 6.45 12.83 -8.06
CA HIS A 204 6.66 12.34 -6.70
C HIS A 204 5.73 13.08 -5.73
N ASP A 205 4.62 12.46 -5.36
CA ASP A 205 3.68 13.00 -4.39
C ASP A 205 4.35 13.25 -3.04
N LYS A 206 3.99 14.38 -2.43
CA LYS A 206 4.62 14.82 -1.19
C LYS A 206 4.15 14.04 0.03
N ARG A 207 2.85 13.72 0.08
CA ARG A 207 2.27 13.07 1.25
C ARG A 207 1.13 12.12 0.89
N TYR A 208 1.19 10.91 1.47
CA TYR A 208 0.08 9.96 1.55
C TYR A 208 -0.21 9.65 3.01
N ALA A 209 -1.46 9.81 3.42
CA ALA A 209 -1.94 9.38 4.71
C ALA A 209 -3.45 9.13 4.63
N ILE A 210 -3.91 8.05 5.25
CA ILE A 210 -5.31 7.62 5.17
C ILE A 210 -5.94 7.49 6.54
N ASP A 211 -7.23 7.78 6.60
CA ASP A 211 -8.06 7.54 7.78
C ASP A 211 -8.58 6.10 7.75
N ALA A 212 -8.10 5.26 8.66
CA ALA A 212 -8.56 3.89 8.84
C ALA A 212 -9.63 3.75 9.94
N SER A 213 -10.30 4.83 10.31
CA SER A 213 -11.31 4.81 11.40
C SER A 213 -12.54 3.95 11.06
N LYS A 214 -12.91 3.85 9.78
CA LYS A 214 -14.03 3.04 9.33
C LYS A 214 -13.80 1.55 9.62
N ILE A 215 -12.67 0.98 9.20
CA ILE A 215 -12.36 -0.43 9.46
C ILE A 215 -12.26 -0.71 10.96
N THR A 216 -11.74 0.25 11.74
CA THR A 216 -11.71 0.12 13.20
C THR A 216 -13.10 0.07 13.82
N LYS A 217 -14.00 0.98 13.41
CA LYS A 217 -15.37 1.07 13.96
C LYS A 217 -16.26 -0.11 13.54
N GLU A 218 -16.22 -0.51 12.28
CA GLU A 218 -17.14 -1.49 11.72
C GLU A 218 -16.64 -2.94 11.89
N ILE A 219 -15.32 -3.17 11.87
CA ILE A 219 -14.71 -4.51 11.83
C ILE A 219 -13.87 -4.79 13.09
N GLY A 220 -13.58 -3.77 13.91
CA GLY A 220 -12.76 -3.91 15.10
C GLY A 220 -11.30 -4.25 14.80
N TRP A 221 -10.77 -3.77 13.66
CA TRP A 221 -9.37 -3.93 13.32
C TRP A 221 -8.57 -2.67 13.66
N TYR A 222 -7.35 -2.87 14.13
CA TYR A 222 -6.31 -1.85 14.29
C TYR A 222 -4.92 -2.51 14.14
N PRO A 223 -3.88 -1.74 13.74
CA PRO A 223 -2.53 -2.26 13.65
C PRO A 223 -2.00 -2.61 15.04
N GLN A 224 -1.24 -3.69 15.14
CA GLN A 224 -0.62 -4.16 16.39
C GLN A 224 0.85 -3.75 16.48
N GLU A 225 1.50 -3.55 15.32
CA GLU A 225 2.89 -3.13 15.27
C GLU A 225 3.00 -1.61 15.16
N THR A 226 3.91 -1.04 15.94
CA THR A 226 4.42 0.31 15.67
C THR A 226 5.44 0.24 14.54
N PHE A 227 5.77 1.39 13.93
CA PHE A 227 6.82 1.42 12.91
C PHE A 227 8.16 0.87 13.45
N GLU A 228 8.51 1.19 14.69
CA GLU A 228 9.74 0.72 15.35
C GLU A 228 9.78 -0.80 15.53
N THR A 229 8.68 -1.38 16.05
CA THR A 229 8.63 -2.82 16.30
C THR A 229 8.57 -3.61 15.00
N GLY A 230 7.82 -3.13 14.00
CA GLY A 230 7.76 -3.74 12.68
C GLY A 230 9.08 -3.65 11.91
N LEU A 231 9.78 -2.50 11.98
CA LEU A 231 11.06 -2.32 11.29
C LEU A 231 12.15 -3.27 11.84
N LYS A 232 12.18 -3.50 13.15
CA LYS A 232 13.09 -4.48 13.78
C LYS A 232 12.79 -5.92 13.37
N LYS A 233 11.56 -6.24 12.96
CA LYS A 233 11.16 -7.57 12.46
C LYS A 233 11.45 -7.76 10.97
N THR A 234 11.73 -6.66 10.25
CA THR A 234 12.01 -6.66 8.81
C THR A 234 13.47 -7.00 8.52
#